data_b0f5ab9e51baca1c3a7cb07302156cab
#
_entry.id   b0f5ab9e51baca1c3a7cb07302156cab
#
_cell.length_a   1.000
_cell.length_b   1.000
_cell.length_c   1.000
_cell.angle_alpha   90.00
_cell.angle_beta   90.00
_cell.angle_gamma   90.00
#
_symmetry.space_group_name_H-M   'P 1'
#
loop_
_entity.id
_entity.type
_entity.pdbx_description
1 polymer ?
#
loop_
_entity_poly.entity_id
_entity_poly.type
_entity_poly.pdbx_seq_one_letter_code
_entity_poly.pdbx_strand_id
1 'polypeptide(L)'
;MLGGGVALASVIAVRTATYEPPAAGDSVAVQLATAPPVDLQRAAAHLAEAVRFRTISHQDANENDVAEWNRFHAWLADTYPAAHSAMTRELAAGNTLVYTWPGSDTSRQPIVLLAHH
;
A
#
# COMPACT_ATOMS: atom_id res chain seq x y z
N MET A 1 -14.74 39.36 11.96
CA MET A 1 -14.07 38.04 11.83
C MET A 1 -13.19 37.83 10.57
N LEU A 2 -12.77 38.90 9.89
CA LEU A 2 -11.92 38.84 8.66
C LEU A 2 -10.40 38.62 8.98
N GLY A 3 -9.94 38.94 10.18
CA GLY A 3 -8.50 38.89 10.50
C GLY A 3 -7.89 37.47 10.60
N GLY A 4 -8.66 36.46 11.01
CA GLY A 4 -8.16 35.09 11.14
C GLY A 4 -7.86 34.41 9.80
N GLY A 5 -8.65 34.69 8.78
CA GLY A 5 -8.45 34.11 7.43
C GLY A 5 -7.19 34.67 6.76
N VAL A 6 -6.93 35.96 6.88
CA VAL A 6 -5.72 36.59 6.31
C VAL A 6 -4.45 36.07 7.01
N ALA A 7 -4.48 35.94 8.34
CA ALA A 7 -3.34 35.40 9.08
C ALA A 7 -3.02 33.95 8.68
N LEU A 8 -4.04 33.10 8.55
CA LEU A 8 -3.86 31.69 8.11
C LEU A 8 -3.30 31.62 6.69
N ALA A 9 -3.87 32.40 5.75
CA ALA A 9 -3.39 32.43 4.37
C ALA A 9 -1.93 32.89 4.29
N SER A 10 -1.54 33.89 5.08
CA SER A 10 -0.15 34.37 5.14
C SER A 10 0.80 33.29 5.69
N VAL A 11 0.40 32.58 6.74
CA VAL A 11 1.23 31.48 7.30
C VAL A 11 1.38 30.35 6.29
N ILE A 12 0.31 29.96 5.59
CA ILE A 12 0.38 28.94 4.56
C ILE A 12 1.29 29.37 3.43
N ALA A 13 1.13 30.60 2.91
CA ALA A 13 1.94 31.15 1.83
C ALA A 13 3.44 31.18 2.19
N VAL A 14 3.78 31.66 3.38
CA VAL A 14 5.16 31.69 3.86
C VAL A 14 5.73 30.28 3.99
N ARG A 15 4.99 29.37 4.63
CA ARG A 15 5.43 27.98 4.80
C ARG A 15 5.62 27.26 3.46
N THR A 16 4.77 27.53 2.48
CA THR A 16 4.91 26.95 1.14
C THR A 16 6.12 27.54 0.42
N ALA A 17 6.32 28.84 0.50
CA ALA A 17 7.44 29.53 -0.16
C ALA A 17 8.80 29.20 0.46
N THR A 18 8.83 28.85 1.76
CA THR A 18 10.06 28.51 2.50
C THR A 18 10.22 27.00 2.71
N TYR A 19 9.38 26.18 2.10
CA TYR A 19 9.50 24.73 2.19
C TYR A 19 10.72 24.26 1.41
N GLU A 20 11.71 23.80 2.13
CA GLU A 20 12.82 23.03 1.54
C GLU A 20 12.50 21.55 1.72
N PRO A 21 12.36 20.78 0.61
CA PRO A 21 12.21 19.35 0.75
C PRO A 21 13.46 18.77 1.44
N PRO A 22 13.31 17.72 2.25
CA PRO A 22 14.46 17.04 2.82
C PRO A 22 15.48 16.76 1.72
N ALA A 23 16.74 17.08 1.97
CA ALA A 23 17.81 16.75 1.03
C ALA A 23 17.66 15.27 0.68
N ALA A 24 17.60 14.95 -0.61
CA ALA A 24 17.68 13.57 -1.04
C ALA A 24 18.97 13.04 -0.43
N GLY A 25 18.84 12.14 0.55
CA GLY A 25 19.99 11.52 1.18
C GLY A 25 20.90 11.01 0.08
N ASP A 26 22.22 11.05 0.30
CA ASP A 26 23.21 10.58 -0.67
C ASP A 26 22.66 9.33 -1.34
N SER A 27 22.34 9.44 -2.62
CA SER A 27 21.84 8.33 -3.39
C SER A 27 22.98 7.30 -3.44
N VAL A 28 22.95 6.39 -2.48
CA VAL A 28 23.75 5.17 -2.61
C VAL A 28 23.33 4.61 -3.95
N ALA A 29 24.29 4.53 -4.89
CA ALA A 29 24.04 3.94 -6.19
C ALA A 29 23.59 2.50 -5.96
N VAL A 30 22.25 2.32 -5.85
CA VAL A 30 21.66 1.00 -5.71
C VAL A 30 21.87 0.33 -7.05
N GLN A 31 22.74 -0.66 -7.07
CA GLN A 31 22.86 -1.54 -8.22
C GLN A 31 21.54 -2.31 -8.31
N LEU A 32 20.63 -1.79 -9.15
CA LEU A 32 19.34 -2.44 -9.37
C LEU A 32 19.63 -3.83 -9.96
N ALA A 33 19.24 -4.86 -9.24
CA ALA A 33 19.21 -6.20 -9.82
C ALA A 33 18.30 -6.17 -11.06
N THR A 34 18.68 -6.93 -12.09
CA THR A 34 17.83 -7.06 -13.27
C THR A 34 16.46 -7.56 -12.83
N ALA A 35 15.43 -6.78 -13.09
CA ALA A 35 14.07 -7.17 -12.76
C ALA A 35 13.70 -8.47 -13.51
N PRO A 36 13.08 -9.44 -12.85
CA PRO A 36 12.58 -10.63 -13.52
C PRO A 36 11.55 -10.23 -14.58
N PRO A 37 11.43 -10.98 -15.67
CA PRO A 37 10.42 -10.71 -16.69
C PRO A 37 9.02 -10.80 -16.08
N VAL A 38 8.20 -9.77 -16.32
CA VAL A 38 6.81 -9.72 -15.86
C VAL A 38 5.89 -9.96 -17.06
N ASP A 39 4.97 -10.91 -16.93
CA ASP A 39 3.88 -11.09 -17.88
C ASP A 39 2.85 -9.97 -17.69
N LEU A 40 2.98 -8.91 -18.48
CA LEU A 40 2.12 -7.72 -18.41
C LEU A 40 0.66 -8.03 -18.76
N GLN A 41 0.40 -8.96 -19.65
CA GLN A 41 -0.96 -9.34 -20.02
C GLN A 41 -1.67 -10.04 -18.87
N ARG A 42 -0.99 -10.95 -18.22
CA ARG A 42 -1.50 -11.64 -17.02
C ARG A 42 -1.68 -10.68 -15.86
N ALA A 43 -0.72 -9.78 -15.63
CA ALA A 43 -0.82 -8.78 -14.58
C ALA A 43 -2.04 -7.85 -14.81
N ALA A 44 -2.28 -7.41 -16.04
CA ALA A 44 -3.44 -6.60 -16.39
C ALA A 44 -4.76 -7.37 -16.22
N ALA A 45 -4.80 -8.65 -16.56
CA ALA A 45 -5.97 -9.50 -16.36
C ALA A 45 -6.30 -9.65 -14.86
N HIS A 46 -5.30 -9.95 -14.03
CA HIS A 46 -5.48 -10.04 -12.58
C HIS A 46 -5.95 -8.72 -11.97
N LEU A 47 -5.39 -7.59 -12.40
CA LEU A 47 -5.86 -6.28 -11.95
C LEU A 47 -7.32 -6.04 -12.35
N ALA A 48 -7.69 -6.38 -13.58
CA ALA A 48 -9.07 -6.23 -14.07
C ALA A 48 -10.06 -7.12 -13.29
N GLU A 49 -9.65 -8.27 -12.79
CA GLU A 49 -10.44 -9.11 -11.90
C GLU A 49 -10.51 -8.51 -10.50
N ALA A 50 -9.38 -8.09 -9.93
CA ALA A 50 -9.29 -7.53 -8.58
C ALA A 50 -10.19 -6.31 -8.39
N VAL A 51 -10.22 -5.38 -9.34
CA VAL A 51 -11.04 -4.15 -9.25
C VAL A 51 -12.56 -4.39 -9.36
N ARG A 52 -13.01 -5.62 -9.62
CA ARG A 52 -14.44 -5.97 -9.63
C ARG A 52 -14.98 -6.30 -8.26
N PHE A 53 -14.12 -6.60 -7.29
CA PHE A 53 -14.55 -6.80 -5.92
C PHE A 53 -14.94 -5.47 -5.30
N ARG A 54 -16.11 -5.44 -4.66
CA ARG A 54 -16.63 -4.24 -4.02
C ARG A 54 -16.11 -4.10 -2.59
N THR A 55 -14.80 -4.00 -2.46
CA THR A 55 -14.11 -3.81 -1.18
C THR A 55 -14.19 -2.35 -0.72
N ILE A 56 -15.40 -1.85 -0.53
CA ILE A 56 -15.67 -0.46 -0.15
C ILE A 56 -15.58 -0.35 1.37
N SER A 57 -14.72 0.55 1.86
CA SER A 57 -14.63 0.89 3.28
C SER A 57 -15.59 2.03 3.61
N HIS A 58 -16.42 1.83 4.61
CA HIS A 58 -17.32 2.83 5.16
C HIS A 58 -16.76 3.39 6.47
N GLN A 59 -17.17 4.61 6.82
CA GLN A 59 -16.78 5.23 8.10
C GLN A 59 -17.36 4.45 9.29
N ASP A 60 -18.57 3.94 9.14
CA ASP A 60 -19.14 2.93 10.04
C ASP A 60 -18.76 1.54 9.51
N ALA A 61 -17.91 0.84 10.27
CA ALA A 61 -17.45 -0.49 9.88
C ALA A 61 -18.58 -1.53 9.77
N ASN A 62 -19.73 -1.29 10.38
CA ASN A 62 -20.91 -2.16 10.26
C ASN A 62 -21.56 -2.11 8.86
N GLU A 63 -21.26 -1.08 8.08
CA GLU A 63 -21.73 -0.94 6.70
C GLU A 63 -20.82 -1.66 5.68
N ASN A 64 -19.67 -2.17 6.12
CA ASN A 64 -18.75 -2.89 5.25
C ASN A 64 -19.31 -4.23 4.82
N ASP A 65 -19.25 -4.54 3.54
CA ASP A 65 -19.63 -5.87 3.03
C ASP A 65 -18.48 -6.87 3.28
N VAL A 66 -18.50 -7.48 4.46
CA VAL A 66 -17.51 -8.47 4.89
C VAL A 66 -17.45 -9.66 3.93
N ALA A 67 -18.56 -10.02 3.28
CA ALA A 67 -18.58 -11.13 2.33
C ALA A 67 -17.77 -10.81 1.08
N GLU A 68 -17.83 -9.58 0.56
CA GLU A 68 -17.00 -9.14 -0.56
C GLU A 68 -15.49 -9.13 -0.21
N TRP A 69 -15.14 -8.67 1.00
CA TRP A 69 -13.76 -8.74 1.48
C TRP A 69 -13.25 -10.17 1.55
N ASN A 70 -14.06 -11.08 2.10
CA ASN A 70 -13.69 -12.50 2.19
C ASN A 70 -13.53 -13.14 0.79
N ARG A 71 -14.39 -12.79 -0.17
CA ARG A 71 -14.27 -13.24 -1.56
C ARG A 71 -12.98 -12.75 -2.21
N PHE A 72 -12.63 -11.48 -2.00
CA PHE A 72 -11.37 -10.93 -2.51
C PHE A 72 -10.16 -11.63 -1.89
N HIS A 73 -10.17 -11.88 -0.58
CA HIS A 73 -9.08 -12.59 0.10
C HIS A 73 -8.93 -14.05 -0.38
N ALA A 74 -10.03 -14.73 -0.66
CA ALA A 74 -10.00 -16.07 -1.25
C ALA A 74 -9.42 -16.03 -2.68
N TRP A 75 -9.87 -15.09 -3.50
CA TRP A 75 -9.33 -14.89 -4.84
C TRP A 75 -7.83 -14.63 -4.84
N LEU A 76 -7.31 -13.82 -3.91
CA LEU A 76 -5.87 -13.60 -3.76
C LEU A 76 -5.13 -14.91 -3.47
N ALA A 77 -5.68 -15.75 -2.58
CA ALA A 77 -5.05 -17.02 -2.24
C ALA A 77 -5.02 -17.98 -3.43
N ASP A 78 -6.09 -18.05 -4.18
CA ASP A 78 -6.21 -18.92 -5.36
C ASP A 78 -5.35 -18.43 -6.53
N THR A 79 -5.25 -17.12 -6.71
CA THR A 79 -4.51 -16.50 -7.81
C THR A 79 -3.00 -16.49 -7.56
N TYR A 80 -2.57 -16.36 -6.30
CA TYR A 80 -1.17 -16.24 -5.91
C TYR A 80 -0.72 -17.31 -4.88
N PRO A 81 -0.88 -18.60 -5.18
CA PRO A 81 -0.57 -19.68 -4.22
C PRO A 81 0.90 -19.71 -3.80
N ALA A 82 1.82 -19.35 -4.70
CA ALA A 82 3.25 -19.30 -4.38
C ALA A 82 3.56 -18.22 -3.33
N ALA A 83 2.92 -17.05 -3.42
CA ALA A 83 3.07 -16.00 -2.43
C ALA A 83 2.52 -16.44 -1.06
N HIS A 84 1.34 -17.08 -1.05
CA HIS A 84 0.71 -17.58 0.16
C HIS A 84 1.48 -18.72 0.82
N SER A 85 2.23 -19.52 0.06
CA SER A 85 3.09 -20.56 0.62
C SER A 85 4.42 -20.03 1.17
N ALA A 86 4.92 -18.90 0.63
CA ALA A 86 6.20 -18.32 1.01
C ALA A 86 6.10 -17.32 2.17
N MET A 87 4.91 -16.78 2.45
CA MET A 87 4.67 -15.74 3.44
C MET A 87 3.69 -16.18 4.49
N THR A 88 3.86 -15.66 5.72
CA THR A 88 2.82 -15.75 6.75
C THR A 88 1.77 -14.68 6.48
N ARG A 89 0.49 -15.05 6.53
CA ARG A 89 -0.63 -14.13 6.34
C ARG A 89 -1.38 -13.93 7.64
N GLU A 90 -1.61 -12.70 8.01
CA GLU A 90 -2.42 -12.29 9.16
C GLU A 90 -3.52 -11.33 8.70
N LEU A 91 -4.62 -11.31 9.44
CA LEU A 91 -5.72 -10.36 9.26
C LEU A 91 -5.68 -9.34 10.40
N ALA A 92 -5.46 -8.07 10.07
CA ALA A 92 -5.42 -6.98 11.04
C ALA A 92 -6.61 -6.03 10.83
N ALA A 93 -7.10 -5.44 11.90
CA ALA A 93 -8.17 -4.43 11.88
C ALA A 93 -9.41 -4.83 11.03
N GLY A 94 -9.79 -6.09 11.05
CA GLY A 94 -10.94 -6.62 10.34
C GLY A 94 -10.63 -7.11 8.93
N ASN A 95 -10.21 -6.25 8.01
CA ASN A 95 -10.06 -6.60 6.60
C ASN A 95 -8.64 -6.41 6.03
N THR A 96 -7.72 -5.81 6.79
CA THR A 96 -6.36 -5.56 6.31
C THR A 96 -5.53 -6.83 6.30
N LEU A 97 -4.99 -7.19 5.14
CA LEU A 97 -4.07 -8.31 5.00
C LEU A 97 -2.63 -7.87 5.30
N VAL A 98 -1.96 -8.57 6.19
CA VAL A 98 -0.55 -8.40 6.48
C VAL A 98 0.19 -9.66 6.07
N TYR A 99 1.14 -9.53 5.16
CA TYR A 99 2.00 -10.61 4.73
C TYR A 99 3.42 -10.38 5.25
N THR A 100 3.96 -11.37 5.91
CA THR A 100 5.35 -11.35 6.36
C THR A 100 6.17 -12.34 5.55
N TRP A 101 7.13 -11.82 4.81
CA TRP A 101 8.10 -12.63 4.07
C TRP A 101 9.43 -12.61 4.82
N PRO A 102 9.84 -13.74 5.43
CA PRO A 102 11.10 -13.81 6.14
C PRO A 102 12.28 -13.55 5.19
N GLY A 103 13.13 -12.61 5.56
CA GLY A 103 14.38 -12.38 4.85
C GLY A 103 15.41 -13.48 5.13
N SER A 104 16.39 -13.65 4.24
CA SER A 104 17.51 -14.57 4.43
C SER A 104 18.56 -14.03 5.39
N ASP A 105 18.59 -12.73 5.65
CA ASP A 105 19.52 -12.07 6.56
C ASP A 105 18.75 -11.29 7.64
N THR A 106 18.69 -11.88 8.82
CA THR A 106 17.96 -11.34 9.98
C THR A 106 18.63 -10.14 10.64
N SER A 107 19.87 -9.80 10.24
CA SER A 107 20.57 -8.61 10.75
C SER A 107 20.09 -7.32 10.03
N ARG A 108 19.43 -7.44 8.90
CA ARG A 108 18.92 -6.32 8.13
C ARG A 108 17.60 -5.78 8.68
N GLN A 109 17.41 -4.50 8.53
CA GLN A 109 16.14 -3.86 8.87
C GLN A 109 15.04 -4.34 7.92
N PRO A 110 13.80 -4.53 8.42
CA PRO A 110 12.68 -4.91 7.58
C PRO A 110 12.27 -3.78 6.63
N ILE A 111 11.71 -4.16 5.49
CA ILE A 111 11.08 -3.24 4.53
C ILE A 111 9.57 -3.45 4.61
N VAL A 112 8.81 -2.36 4.66
CA VAL A 112 7.36 -2.40 4.62
C VAL A 112 6.87 -1.85 3.30
N LEU A 113 6.05 -2.62 2.59
CA LEU A 113 5.35 -2.20 1.38
C LEU A 113 3.86 -2.06 1.70
N LEU A 114 3.28 -0.93 1.35
CA LEU A 114 1.86 -0.63 1.60
C LEU A 114 1.13 -0.50 0.26
N ALA A 115 -0.04 -1.10 0.19
CA ALA A 115 -0.95 -0.98 -0.94
C ALA A 115 -2.40 -0.91 -0.43
N HIS A 116 -3.24 -0.14 -1.11
CA HIS A 116 -4.68 -0.16 -0.89
C HIS A 116 -5.35 -1.26 -1.71
N HIS A 117 -6.42 -1.83 -1.19
CA HIS A 117 -7.25 -2.81 -1.87
C HIS A 117 -8.73 -2.65 -1.50
#